data_fb9663ee8f7262d088dc141098b6379f
#
_entry.id   fb9663ee8f7262d088dc141098b6379f
#
_cell.length_a   1.000
_cell.length_b   1.000
_cell.length_c   1.000
_cell.angle_alpha   90.00
_cell.angle_beta   90.00
_cell.angle_gamma   90.00
#
_symmetry.space_group_name_H-M   'P 1'
#
loop_
_entity.id
_entity.type
_entity.pdbx_description
1 polymer ?
#
loop_
_entity_poly.entity_id
_entity_poly.type
_entity_poly.pdbx_seq_one_letter_code
_entity_poly.pdbx_strand_id
1 'polypeptide(L)'
;MALGGGTFASQNKILAGTYINFVSASKATATVGDRGYAAMALELDWGPEGTIIEVTNGDFQKNSMTLFGYDYADEKKKGLRDLFANAKTLYTYRLNGGGAKASNTYATAKHSGTRGNDLRVVIQVNEEETSNYDVSLYLGSVCVDKQTVKAATELKDNDYVSWKTDASLEAVAGVSLTGGTNGTADSSAHQAFLDKLESYPAINAVGVVSMEGTISGLYAAYTKRMREEVGVKFQTVVYGKAADYEGVVNVKNAVTDSGWTEAALVYWATGVIAGCAVNASNTNKKYDGEFTVNTDYTQKQLEKAISDGEFAFHRVGSEGHQFSGDYGSG
;
A
#
# COMPACT_ATOMS: atom_id res chain seq x y z
N MET A 1 -6.49 -10.89 23.04
CA MET A 1 -6.96 -10.96 21.63
C MET A 1 -7.92 -12.15 21.55
N ALA A 2 -9.19 -11.91 21.28
CA ALA A 2 -10.16 -12.99 21.14
C ALA A 2 -10.10 -13.48 19.68
N LEU A 3 -9.34 -14.53 19.44
CA LEU A 3 -9.44 -15.32 18.22
C LEU A 3 -10.62 -16.27 18.38
N GLY A 4 -11.78 -15.92 17.86
CA GLY A 4 -12.92 -16.81 17.91
C GLY A 4 -14.14 -16.19 17.26
N GLY A 5 -14.75 -16.90 16.33
CA GLY A 5 -15.98 -16.50 15.71
C GLY A 5 -16.01 -16.69 14.20
N GLY A 6 -15.75 -17.86 13.71
CA GLY A 6 -16.18 -18.30 12.38
C GLY A 6 -17.50 -19.05 12.51
N THR A 7 -18.27 -19.14 11.42
CA THR A 7 -19.41 -20.03 11.31
C THR A 7 -18.90 -21.45 11.04
N PHE A 8 -19.32 -22.42 11.83
CA PHE A 8 -18.97 -23.83 11.61
C PHE A 8 -20.16 -24.74 11.96
N ALA A 9 -20.36 -25.75 11.15
CA ALA A 9 -21.40 -26.76 11.39
C ALA A 9 -20.89 -27.92 12.26
N SER A 10 -19.57 -28.14 12.26
CA SER A 10 -18.91 -29.15 13.10
C SER A 10 -17.58 -28.60 13.63
N GLN A 11 -17.18 -29.02 14.84
CA GLN A 11 -15.91 -28.59 15.46
C GLN A 11 -14.72 -29.24 14.74
N ASN A 12 -13.92 -28.44 14.06
CA ASN A 12 -12.69 -28.86 13.36
C ASN A 12 -11.49 -27.97 13.68
N LYS A 13 -11.58 -27.18 14.75
CA LYS A 13 -10.51 -26.26 15.18
C LYS A 13 -9.42 -27.03 15.96
N ILE A 14 -8.14 -26.72 15.65
CA ILE A 14 -6.98 -27.40 16.25
C ILE A 14 -6.50 -26.67 17.52
N LEU A 15 -6.65 -25.35 17.56
CA LEU A 15 -6.22 -24.56 18.73
C LEU A 15 -7.16 -24.76 19.92
N ALA A 16 -6.61 -24.92 21.10
CA ALA A 16 -7.39 -24.98 22.33
C ALA A 16 -8.09 -23.61 22.59
N GLY A 17 -9.37 -23.66 22.86
CA GLY A 17 -10.19 -22.45 23.10
C GLY A 17 -11.68 -22.78 23.19
N THR A 18 -12.47 -21.77 23.60
CA THR A 18 -13.93 -21.88 23.57
C THR A 18 -14.44 -21.38 22.24
N TYR A 19 -15.00 -22.25 21.43
CA TYR A 19 -15.55 -21.96 20.11
C TYR A 19 -17.08 -21.93 20.22
N ILE A 20 -17.67 -20.75 20.12
CA ILE A 20 -19.11 -20.54 20.24
C ILE A 20 -19.65 -20.07 18.89
N ASN A 21 -20.56 -20.86 18.32
CA ASN A 21 -21.28 -20.46 17.12
C ASN A 21 -22.61 -19.80 17.53
N PHE A 22 -22.69 -18.47 17.36
CA PHE A 22 -23.91 -17.74 17.61
C PHE A 22 -24.77 -17.72 16.34
N VAL A 23 -25.80 -18.52 16.29
CA VAL A 23 -26.86 -18.39 15.31
C VAL A 23 -27.84 -17.36 15.83
N SER A 24 -27.68 -16.09 15.45
CA SER A 24 -28.44 -15.00 16.04
C SER A 24 -29.81 -14.86 15.39
N ALA A 25 -30.84 -14.89 16.24
CA ALA A 25 -32.19 -14.35 15.93
C ALA A 25 -32.38 -12.91 16.47
N SER A 26 -31.36 -12.27 17.08
CA SER A 26 -31.46 -10.93 17.64
C SER A 26 -30.45 -9.97 17.00
N LYS A 27 -30.88 -8.73 16.74
CA LYS A 27 -30.01 -7.65 16.31
C LYS A 27 -28.95 -7.40 17.39
N ALA A 28 -27.71 -7.83 17.14
CA ALA A 28 -26.58 -7.45 17.98
C ALA A 28 -26.36 -5.94 17.85
N THR A 29 -26.31 -5.25 18.99
CA THR A 29 -25.86 -3.85 19.03
C THR A 29 -24.35 -3.90 18.84
N ALA A 30 -23.87 -3.68 17.61
CA ALA A 30 -22.45 -3.63 17.33
C ALA A 30 -21.85 -2.39 18.01
N THR A 31 -20.85 -2.58 18.85
CA THR A 31 -19.98 -1.49 19.25
C THR A 31 -19.27 -1.00 18.00
N VAL A 32 -19.52 0.26 17.62
CA VAL A 32 -18.89 0.86 16.43
C VAL A 32 -17.40 1.01 16.73
N GLY A 33 -16.60 0.04 16.33
CA GLY A 33 -15.14 0.08 16.43
C GLY A 33 -14.56 1.18 15.53
N ASP A 34 -13.39 1.67 15.89
CA ASP A 34 -12.64 2.58 15.02
C ASP A 34 -12.31 1.88 13.70
N ARG A 35 -12.57 2.55 12.59
CA ARG A 35 -12.35 2.05 11.22
C ARG A 35 -11.37 2.95 10.46
N GLY A 36 -10.94 2.47 9.30
CA GLY A 36 -9.98 3.19 8.46
C GLY A 36 -8.65 2.45 8.31
N TYR A 37 -8.61 1.18 8.69
CA TYR A 37 -7.40 0.34 8.59
C TYR A 37 -7.41 -0.44 7.30
N ALA A 38 -6.54 -0.06 6.36
CA ALA A 38 -6.34 -0.70 5.07
C ALA A 38 -5.04 -1.53 5.07
N ALA A 39 -4.98 -2.56 4.22
CA ALA A 39 -3.75 -3.29 3.97
C ALA A 39 -3.54 -3.49 2.47
N MET A 40 -2.32 -3.24 2.00
CA MET A 40 -1.94 -3.43 0.60
C MET A 40 -0.47 -3.82 0.47
N ALA A 41 -0.20 -4.81 -0.38
CA ALA A 41 1.15 -5.08 -0.83
C ALA A 41 1.43 -4.27 -2.11
N LEU A 42 2.60 -3.65 -2.19
CA LEU A 42 2.95 -2.68 -3.21
C LEU A 42 4.29 -3.02 -3.88
N GLU A 43 4.40 -2.78 -5.17
CA GLU A 43 5.69 -2.68 -5.83
C GLU A 43 6.28 -1.30 -5.60
N LEU A 44 7.47 -1.23 -5.01
CA LEU A 44 8.11 0.01 -4.60
C LEU A 44 9.56 0.07 -5.11
N ASP A 45 9.99 1.26 -5.52
CA ASP A 45 11.38 1.51 -5.92
C ASP A 45 12.31 1.73 -4.73
N TRP A 46 11.76 1.83 -3.52
CA TRP A 46 12.44 2.18 -2.27
C TRP A 46 11.65 1.71 -1.07
N GLY A 47 12.31 1.58 0.07
CA GLY A 47 11.69 1.33 1.36
C GLY A 47 12.03 -0.04 1.95
N PRO A 48 11.61 -0.29 3.20
CA PRO A 48 11.88 -1.53 3.93
C PRO A 48 11.36 -2.77 3.21
N GLU A 49 12.04 -3.90 3.41
CA GLU A 49 11.76 -5.17 2.79
C GLU A 49 11.43 -6.24 3.83
N GLY A 50 10.62 -7.23 3.44
CA GLY A 50 10.34 -8.42 4.23
C GLY A 50 9.52 -8.17 5.51
N THR A 51 9.01 -6.97 5.72
CA THR A 51 8.19 -6.59 6.89
C THR A 51 6.99 -5.78 6.47
N ILE A 52 5.92 -5.85 7.27
CA ILE A 52 4.79 -4.92 7.15
C ILE A 52 5.16 -3.63 7.87
N ILE A 53 4.96 -2.51 7.21
CA ILE A 53 5.08 -1.17 7.76
C ILE A 53 3.69 -0.59 7.98
N GLU A 54 3.48 -0.01 9.16
CA GLU A 54 2.30 0.77 9.47
C GLU A 54 2.57 2.23 9.08
N VAL A 55 1.68 2.79 8.27
CA VAL A 55 1.77 4.17 7.76
C VAL A 55 0.45 4.85 8.05
N THR A 56 0.47 5.86 8.90
CA THR A 56 -0.70 6.73 9.10
C THR A 56 -0.80 7.77 7.98
N ASN A 57 -1.97 8.37 7.80
CA ASN A 57 -2.13 9.48 6.84
C ASN A 57 -1.16 10.64 7.15
N GLY A 58 -0.95 10.93 8.44
CA GLY A 58 0.03 11.96 8.86
C GLY A 58 1.46 11.61 8.52
N ASP A 59 1.87 10.34 8.68
CA ASP A 59 3.19 9.85 8.29
C ASP A 59 3.38 9.92 6.78
N PHE A 60 2.37 9.53 6.02
CA PHE A 60 2.40 9.61 4.57
C PHE A 60 2.61 11.05 4.08
N GLN A 61 1.92 12.03 4.67
CA GLN A 61 2.07 13.43 4.31
C GLN A 61 3.46 14.00 4.66
N LYS A 62 4.02 13.62 5.81
CA LYS A 62 5.27 14.20 6.32
C LYS A 62 6.52 13.44 5.90
N ASN A 63 6.44 12.11 5.86
CA ASN A 63 7.58 11.21 5.75
C ASN A 63 7.60 10.40 4.44
N SER A 64 6.79 10.78 3.45
CA SER A 64 6.67 10.04 2.18
C SER A 64 8.01 9.85 1.48
N MET A 65 8.88 10.86 1.50
CA MET A 65 10.22 10.80 0.92
C MET A 65 11.07 9.71 1.57
N THR A 66 11.05 9.62 2.89
CA THR A 66 11.81 8.60 3.65
C THR A 66 11.22 7.20 3.46
N LEU A 67 9.88 7.08 3.55
CA LEU A 67 9.18 5.80 3.50
C LEU A 67 9.17 5.18 2.10
N PHE A 68 8.94 6.01 1.08
CA PHE A 68 8.67 5.57 -0.29
C PHE A 68 9.64 6.12 -1.34
N GLY A 69 10.59 6.97 -0.94
CA GLY A 69 11.57 7.58 -1.83
C GLY A 69 11.04 8.74 -2.68
N TYR A 70 9.78 9.14 -2.51
CA TYR A 70 9.11 10.18 -3.29
C TYR A 70 8.32 11.11 -2.38
N ASP A 71 8.24 12.38 -2.76
CA ASP A 71 7.40 13.36 -2.05
C ASP A 71 5.92 12.95 -2.08
N TYR A 72 5.16 13.42 -1.09
CA TYR A 72 3.71 13.20 -1.03
C TYR A 72 2.98 13.62 -2.32
N ALA A 73 3.38 14.75 -2.91
CA ALA A 73 2.78 15.30 -4.11
C ALA A 73 3.23 14.63 -5.42
N ASP A 74 4.22 13.72 -5.36
CA ASP A 74 4.73 13.03 -6.54
C ASP A 74 3.64 12.19 -7.22
N GLU A 75 3.65 12.16 -8.56
CA GLU A 75 2.65 11.41 -9.36
C GLU A 75 2.66 9.91 -9.01
N LYS A 76 3.81 9.34 -8.69
CA LYS A 76 3.92 7.94 -8.24
C LYS A 76 3.21 7.65 -6.91
N LYS A 77 2.79 8.68 -6.17
CA LYS A 77 2.06 8.54 -4.90
C LYS A 77 0.56 8.82 -5.03
N LYS A 78 0.07 9.11 -6.22
CA LYS A 78 -1.33 9.36 -6.53
C LYS A 78 -2.26 8.26 -5.98
N GLY A 79 -1.96 6.98 -6.20
CA GLY A 79 -2.75 5.88 -5.66
C GLY A 79 -2.83 5.88 -4.13
N LEU A 80 -1.73 6.18 -3.43
CA LEU A 80 -1.74 6.29 -1.97
C LEU A 80 -2.54 7.51 -1.50
N ARG A 81 -2.51 8.65 -2.23
CA ARG A 81 -3.37 9.80 -1.91
C ARG A 81 -4.84 9.43 -2.04
N ASP A 82 -5.22 8.70 -3.08
CA ASP A 82 -6.58 8.19 -3.27
C ASP A 82 -7.02 7.26 -2.13
N LEU A 83 -6.13 6.37 -1.70
CA LEU A 83 -6.40 5.49 -0.55
C LEU A 83 -6.59 6.31 0.73
N PHE A 84 -5.67 7.21 1.04
CA PHE A 84 -5.71 8.01 2.26
C PHE A 84 -6.76 9.12 2.27
N ALA A 85 -7.42 9.41 1.15
CA ALA A 85 -8.61 10.24 1.14
C ALA A 85 -9.71 9.69 2.06
N ASN A 86 -9.74 8.37 2.25
CA ASN A 86 -10.77 7.69 3.05
C ASN A 86 -10.21 6.75 4.15
N ALA A 87 -8.96 6.34 4.09
CA ALA A 87 -8.31 5.51 5.10
C ALA A 87 -7.54 6.36 6.13
N LYS A 88 -7.35 5.82 7.34
CA LYS A 88 -6.54 6.41 8.42
C LYS A 88 -5.13 5.84 8.44
N THR A 89 -5.04 4.53 8.29
CA THR A 89 -3.80 3.76 8.42
C THR A 89 -3.71 2.72 7.32
N LEU A 90 -2.52 2.59 6.75
CA LEU A 90 -2.17 1.58 5.78
C LEU A 90 -1.12 0.63 6.36
N TYR A 91 -1.41 -0.66 6.39
CA TYR A 91 -0.43 -1.73 6.58
C TYR A 91 0.10 -2.15 5.21
N THR A 92 1.33 -1.76 4.90
CA THR A 92 1.91 -2.01 3.57
C THR A 92 3.13 -2.92 3.64
N TYR A 93 3.33 -3.66 2.57
CA TYR A 93 4.43 -4.59 2.38
C TYR A 93 5.04 -4.39 1.00
N ARG A 94 6.36 -4.39 0.91
CA ARG A 94 7.06 -4.27 -0.37
C ARG A 94 7.18 -5.64 -1.04
N LEU A 95 6.50 -5.81 -2.20
CA LEU A 95 6.48 -7.06 -2.97
C LEU A 95 7.82 -7.35 -3.66
N ASN A 96 8.39 -6.34 -4.28
CA ASN A 96 9.62 -6.44 -5.11
C ASN A 96 10.88 -6.13 -4.30
N GLY A 97 10.96 -6.65 -3.07
CA GLY A 97 12.18 -6.66 -2.27
C GLY A 97 13.23 -7.63 -2.82
N GLY A 98 14.42 -7.69 -2.19
CA GLY A 98 15.50 -8.59 -2.57
C GLY A 98 16.32 -8.14 -3.77
N GLY A 99 16.16 -6.91 -4.22
CA GLY A 99 17.02 -6.29 -5.22
C GLY A 99 18.37 -5.84 -4.65
N ALA A 100 19.21 -5.22 -5.47
CA ALA A 100 20.49 -4.67 -5.07
C ALA A 100 20.34 -3.26 -4.48
N LYS A 101 21.21 -2.93 -3.52
CA LYS A 101 21.37 -1.57 -3.01
C LYS A 101 22.33 -0.78 -3.91
N ALA A 102 21.95 0.46 -4.22
CA ALA A 102 22.88 1.36 -4.91
C ALA A 102 24.04 1.75 -4.00
N SER A 103 25.22 1.93 -4.56
CA SER A 103 26.41 2.36 -3.81
C SER A 103 27.36 3.19 -4.67
N ASN A 104 28.24 3.94 -4.00
CA ASN A 104 29.41 4.59 -4.60
C ASN A 104 30.60 4.48 -3.64
N THR A 105 31.66 5.27 -3.87
CA THR A 105 32.86 5.31 -3.01
C THR A 105 32.54 5.69 -1.57
N TYR A 106 31.54 6.54 -1.32
CA TYR A 106 31.27 7.18 -0.03
C TYR A 106 30.12 6.55 0.76
N ALA A 107 29.12 5.95 0.08
CA ALA A 107 27.90 5.51 0.73
C ALA A 107 27.27 4.29 0.04
N THR A 108 26.44 3.57 0.81
CA THR A 108 25.55 2.52 0.32
C THR A 108 24.11 2.88 0.69
N ALA A 109 23.18 2.74 -0.24
CA ALA A 109 21.76 3.02 0.00
C ALA A 109 21.20 2.16 1.13
N LYS A 110 20.33 2.73 1.96
CA LYS A 110 19.71 2.05 3.09
C LYS A 110 18.83 0.87 2.63
N HIS A 111 18.10 1.08 1.53
CA HIS A 111 17.20 0.11 0.93
C HIS A 111 17.65 -0.28 -0.48
N SER A 112 17.28 -1.47 -0.92
CA SER A 112 17.39 -1.87 -2.33
C SER A 112 16.41 -1.05 -3.19
N GLY A 113 16.63 -1.05 -4.49
CA GLY A 113 15.69 -0.46 -5.42
C GLY A 113 16.32 0.57 -6.35
N THR A 114 15.65 0.80 -7.45
CA THR A 114 16.11 1.72 -8.50
C THR A 114 16.18 3.17 -8.03
N ARG A 115 15.36 3.56 -7.04
CA ARG A 115 15.39 4.91 -6.47
C ARG A 115 16.70 5.23 -5.75
N GLY A 116 17.42 4.21 -5.25
CA GLY A 116 18.74 4.38 -4.69
C GLY A 116 19.78 4.98 -5.65
N ASN A 117 19.58 4.79 -6.96
CA ASN A 117 20.46 5.37 -7.98
C ASN A 117 20.32 6.90 -8.13
N ASP A 118 19.22 7.47 -7.62
CA ASP A 118 18.99 8.91 -7.61
C ASP A 118 19.61 9.61 -6.39
N LEU A 119 20.24 8.83 -5.50
CA LEU A 119 21.04 9.37 -4.41
C LEU A 119 22.38 9.87 -4.94
N ARG A 120 22.79 11.07 -4.50
CA ARG A 120 24.03 11.71 -4.93
C ARG A 120 24.73 12.38 -3.75
N VAL A 121 25.99 12.06 -3.58
CA VAL A 121 26.87 12.66 -2.57
C VAL A 121 27.63 13.86 -3.17
N VAL A 122 27.58 15.00 -2.50
CA VAL A 122 28.34 16.20 -2.84
C VAL A 122 29.24 16.51 -1.64
N ILE A 123 30.53 16.76 -1.87
CA ILE A 123 31.49 17.06 -0.83
C ILE A 123 32.19 18.37 -1.19
N GLN A 124 32.20 19.32 -0.26
CA GLN A 124 32.86 20.61 -0.40
C GLN A 124 33.77 20.83 0.79
N VAL A 125 34.87 21.53 0.60
CA VAL A 125 35.68 22.03 1.71
C VAL A 125 34.84 23.09 2.44
N ASN A 126 34.77 23.00 3.77
CA ASN A 126 34.01 23.97 4.55
C ASN A 126 34.65 25.35 4.46
N GLU A 127 33.89 26.42 4.24
CA GLU A 127 34.39 27.78 4.01
C GLU A 127 34.94 28.42 5.29
N GLU A 128 34.38 28.08 6.44
CA GLU A 128 34.78 28.65 7.73
C GLU A 128 35.97 27.91 8.32
N GLU A 129 36.01 26.59 8.17
CA GLU A 129 37.06 25.73 8.71
C GLU A 129 37.57 24.77 7.63
N THR A 130 38.60 25.16 6.90
CA THR A 130 39.12 24.45 5.73
C THR A 130 39.70 23.06 6.02
N SER A 131 39.79 22.66 7.29
CA SER A 131 40.12 21.30 7.73
C SER A 131 38.90 20.36 7.71
N ASN A 132 37.69 20.90 7.52
CA ASN A 132 36.45 20.19 7.52
C ASN A 132 35.86 20.08 6.09
N TYR A 133 34.99 19.10 5.91
CA TYR A 133 34.21 18.89 4.70
C TYR A 133 32.73 19.02 5.01
N ASP A 134 32.00 19.72 4.16
CA ASP A 134 30.54 19.72 4.10
C ASP A 134 30.12 18.61 3.17
N VAL A 135 29.57 17.53 3.75
CA VAL A 135 29.06 16.37 3.02
C VAL A 135 27.56 16.47 2.92
N SER A 136 27.03 16.65 1.71
CA SER A 136 25.61 16.77 1.44
C SER A 136 25.11 15.57 0.65
N LEU A 137 23.98 15.03 1.06
CA LEU A 137 23.28 13.94 0.37
C LEU A 137 22.02 14.50 -0.30
N TYR A 138 21.89 14.22 -1.57
CA TYR A 138 20.71 14.59 -2.36
C TYR A 138 19.95 13.34 -2.80
N LEU A 139 18.63 13.39 -2.78
CA LEU A 139 17.77 12.44 -3.47
C LEU A 139 17.06 13.18 -4.61
N GLY A 140 17.51 12.94 -5.84
CA GLY A 140 17.16 13.78 -6.98
C GLY A 140 17.69 15.20 -6.81
N SER A 141 16.79 16.17 -6.73
CA SER A 141 17.12 17.59 -6.50
C SER A 141 17.04 18.03 -5.03
N VAL A 142 16.52 17.20 -4.13
CA VAL A 142 16.25 17.53 -2.73
C VAL A 142 17.45 17.16 -1.88
N CYS A 143 18.03 18.12 -1.13
CA CYS A 143 19.04 17.83 -0.11
C CYS A 143 18.34 17.18 1.09
N VAL A 144 18.65 15.90 1.35
CA VAL A 144 18.02 15.09 2.40
C VAL A 144 18.87 14.98 3.66
N ASP A 145 20.17 15.28 3.56
CA ASP A 145 21.09 15.32 4.70
C ASP A 145 22.28 16.22 4.40
N LYS A 146 22.81 16.88 5.43
CA LYS A 146 24.07 17.65 5.38
C LYS A 146 24.80 17.49 6.70
N GLN A 147 26.09 17.11 6.62
CA GLN A 147 26.96 16.93 7.77
C GLN A 147 28.30 17.67 7.52
N THR A 148 28.85 18.30 8.55
CA THR A 148 30.17 18.89 8.50
C THR A 148 31.11 18.06 9.37
N VAL A 149 32.16 17.48 8.78
CA VAL A 149 33.04 16.49 9.41
C VAL A 149 34.49 16.68 8.96
N LYS A 150 35.46 16.21 9.76
CA LYS A 150 36.89 16.17 9.37
C LYS A 150 37.23 14.93 8.52
N ALA A 151 36.58 13.82 8.80
CA ALA A 151 36.85 12.56 8.14
C ALA A 151 35.58 11.73 8.01
N ALA A 152 35.56 10.74 7.08
CA ALA A 152 34.42 9.87 6.88
C ALA A 152 34.01 9.05 8.11
N THR A 153 34.93 8.80 9.04
CA THR A 153 34.68 8.13 10.31
C THR A 153 33.73 8.86 11.25
N GLU A 154 33.54 10.17 11.03
CA GLU A 154 32.63 11.00 11.82
C GLU A 154 31.22 11.09 11.22
N LEU A 155 31.03 10.64 9.97
CA LEU A 155 29.72 10.61 9.31
C LEU A 155 28.77 9.67 10.04
N LYS A 156 27.55 10.14 10.25
CA LYS A 156 26.47 9.37 10.89
C LYS A 156 25.49 8.90 9.83
N ASP A 157 25.18 7.61 9.87
CA ASP A 157 24.13 7.02 9.06
C ASP A 157 22.80 7.76 9.23
N ASN A 158 22.03 7.80 8.15
CA ASN A 158 20.70 8.42 8.12
C ASN A 158 19.66 7.44 7.53
N ASP A 159 18.47 7.91 7.27
CA ASP A 159 17.38 7.08 6.72
C ASP A 159 17.59 6.68 5.25
N TYR A 160 18.55 7.29 4.56
CA TYR A 160 18.79 7.08 3.12
C TYR A 160 20.05 6.29 2.83
N VAL A 161 21.11 6.47 3.61
CA VAL A 161 22.39 5.80 3.37
C VAL A 161 23.07 5.34 4.65
N SER A 162 23.91 4.32 4.50
CA SER A 162 25.01 4.01 5.42
C SER A 162 26.30 4.48 4.79
N TRP A 163 27.06 5.29 5.55
CA TRP A 163 28.31 5.87 5.10
C TRP A 163 29.46 4.87 5.17
N LYS A 164 30.39 4.95 4.22
CA LYS A 164 31.62 4.16 4.22
C LYS A 164 32.70 4.92 5.00
N THR A 165 32.94 4.47 6.22
CA THR A 165 33.84 5.13 7.17
C THR A 165 35.32 5.05 6.79
N ASP A 166 35.68 4.17 5.86
CA ASP A 166 37.00 3.96 5.30
C ASP A 166 37.28 4.84 4.04
N ALA A 167 36.28 5.60 3.59
CA ALA A 167 36.43 6.46 2.44
C ALA A 167 37.33 7.68 2.73
N SER A 168 38.16 8.06 1.77
CA SER A 168 38.89 9.32 1.81
C SER A 168 37.98 10.45 1.30
N LEU A 169 37.70 11.46 2.12
CA LEU A 169 36.89 12.59 1.70
C LEU A 169 37.70 13.53 0.81
N GLU A 170 37.19 13.79 -0.39
CA GLU A 170 37.75 14.74 -1.34
C GLU A 170 36.61 15.61 -1.89
N ALA A 171 36.89 16.86 -2.22
CA ALA A 171 35.90 17.75 -2.79
C ALA A 171 35.41 17.22 -4.15
N VAL A 172 34.11 16.95 -4.24
CA VAL A 172 33.45 16.46 -5.46
C VAL A 172 32.11 17.16 -5.68
N ALA A 173 31.89 17.59 -6.92
CA ALA A 173 30.64 18.28 -7.30
C ALA A 173 29.39 17.40 -7.25
N GLY A 174 29.56 16.09 -7.23
CA GLY A 174 28.49 15.11 -7.08
C GLY A 174 28.84 13.75 -7.64
N VAL A 175 28.68 12.71 -6.81
CA VAL A 175 28.87 11.31 -7.19
C VAL A 175 27.59 10.55 -6.88
N SER A 176 26.88 10.12 -7.94
CA SER A 176 25.66 9.32 -7.77
C SER A 176 25.97 7.91 -7.28
N LEU A 177 25.06 7.34 -6.48
CA LEU A 177 25.06 5.93 -6.19
C LEU A 177 24.55 5.17 -7.44
N THR A 178 25.02 3.96 -7.64
CA THR A 178 24.68 3.14 -8.80
C THR A 178 24.49 1.69 -8.42
N GLY A 179 23.91 0.88 -9.32
CA GLY A 179 23.74 -0.55 -9.12
C GLY A 179 22.49 -0.94 -8.30
N GLY A 180 21.65 0.03 -7.94
CA GLY A 180 20.38 -0.25 -7.29
C GLY A 180 19.39 -0.90 -8.25
N THR A 181 18.76 -2.01 -7.83
CA THR A 181 17.74 -2.73 -8.60
C THR A 181 16.57 -3.12 -7.72
N ASN A 182 15.39 -3.22 -8.32
CA ASN A 182 14.23 -3.84 -7.69
C ASN A 182 14.37 -5.37 -7.79
N GLY A 183 13.81 -6.09 -6.82
CA GLY A 183 13.54 -7.51 -6.93
C GLY A 183 12.27 -7.79 -7.74
N THR A 184 11.78 -9.02 -7.67
CA THR A 184 10.59 -9.47 -8.40
C THR A 184 9.39 -9.54 -7.49
N ALA A 185 8.25 -9.02 -7.96
CA ALA A 185 6.95 -9.22 -7.35
C ALA A 185 6.31 -10.46 -7.97
N ASP A 186 6.17 -11.53 -7.22
CA ASP A 186 5.59 -12.79 -7.67
C ASP A 186 4.53 -13.30 -6.69
N SER A 187 3.89 -14.42 -7.01
CA SER A 187 2.87 -15.03 -6.15
C SER A 187 3.40 -15.38 -4.77
N SER A 188 4.69 -15.71 -4.62
CA SER A 188 5.29 -16.03 -3.32
C SER A 188 5.47 -14.78 -2.45
N ALA A 189 5.79 -13.64 -3.05
CA ALA A 189 5.83 -12.35 -2.34
C ALA A 189 4.43 -11.94 -1.83
N HIS A 190 3.39 -12.15 -2.64
CA HIS A 190 2.01 -11.95 -2.22
C HIS A 190 1.61 -12.88 -1.07
N GLN A 191 1.97 -14.17 -1.14
CA GLN A 191 1.72 -15.12 -0.06
C GLN A 191 2.43 -14.70 1.23
N ALA A 192 3.70 -14.31 1.14
CA ALA A 192 4.46 -13.83 2.30
C ALA A 192 3.84 -12.60 2.97
N PHE A 193 3.25 -11.70 2.18
CA PHE A 193 2.46 -10.59 2.71
C PHE A 193 1.23 -11.08 3.47
N LEU A 194 0.43 -11.96 2.87
CA LEU A 194 -0.80 -12.47 3.46
C LEU A 194 -0.53 -13.25 4.77
N ASP A 195 0.54 -14.05 4.80
CA ASP A 195 0.96 -14.78 6.01
C ASP A 195 1.31 -13.82 7.16
N LYS A 196 2.03 -12.74 6.86
CA LYS A 196 2.37 -11.71 7.85
C LYS A 196 1.16 -10.91 8.29
N LEU A 197 0.20 -10.69 7.41
CA LEU A 197 -1.01 -9.93 7.65
C LEU A 197 -1.91 -10.57 8.71
N GLU A 198 -1.82 -11.88 8.92
CA GLU A 198 -2.56 -12.60 9.98
C GLU A 198 -2.27 -12.07 11.39
N SER A 199 -1.13 -11.42 11.59
CA SER A 199 -0.77 -10.78 12.87
C SER A 199 -1.46 -9.42 13.09
N TYR A 200 -2.22 -8.92 12.11
CA TYR A 200 -2.89 -7.60 12.12
C TYR A 200 -4.43 -7.74 12.03
N PRO A 201 -5.11 -8.24 13.06
CA PRO A 201 -6.53 -8.59 12.99
C PRO A 201 -7.50 -7.40 12.93
N ALA A 202 -7.02 -6.17 13.12
CA ALA A 202 -7.85 -4.96 13.13
C ALA A 202 -8.10 -4.37 11.73
N ILE A 203 -7.71 -5.06 10.65
CA ILE A 203 -7.86 -4.60 9.28
C ILE A 203 -9.33 -4.58 8.88
N ASN A 204 -9.73 -3.55 8.14
CA ASN A 204 -11.09 -3.39 7.61
C ASN A 204 -11.17 -3.72 6.11
N ALA A 205 -10.11 -3.42 5.34
CA ALA A 205 -10.04 -3.71 3.93
C ALA A 205 -8.63 -4.14 3.50
N VAL A 206 -8.55 -5.07 2.56
CA VAL A 206 -7.31 -5.48 1.89
C VAL A 206 -7.45 -5.17 0.41
N GLY A 207 -6.50 -4.44 -0.19
CA GLY A 207 -6.50 -4.16 -1.61
C GLY A 207 -5.36 -4.87 -2.34
N VAL A 208 -5.61 -5.31 -3.57
CA VAL A 208 -4.57 -5.82 -4.45
C VAL A 208 -4.68 -5.20 -5.84
N VAL A 209 -3.66 -4.44 -6.22
CA VAL A 209 -3.56 -3.83 -7.55
C VAL A 209 -2.89 -4.84 -8.47
N SER A 210 -3.68 -5.65 -9.14
CA SER A 210 -3.19 -6.67 -10.08
C SER A 210 -4.18 -6.90 -11.20
N MET A 211 -3.68 -7.12 -12.42
CA MET A 211 -4.43 -7.58 -13.58
C MET A 211 -4.47 -9.11 -13.67
N GLU A 212 -3.72 -9.81 -12.82
CA GLU A 212 -3.58 -11.25 -12.84
C GLU A 212 -4.67 -11.94 -12.03
N GLY A 213 -5.50 -12.74 -12.69
CA GLY A 213 -6.58 -13.48 -12.05
C GLY A 213 -6.11 -14.50 -11.00
N THR A 214 -4.88 -15.01 -11.11
CA THR A 214 -4.27 -15.90 -10.13
C THR A 214 -3.97 -15.19 -8.81
N ILE A 215 -3.44 -13.97 -8.87
CA ILE A 215 -3.18 -13.12 -7.70
C ILE A 215 -4.51 -12.74 -7.04
N SER A 216 -5.47 -12.23 -7.81
CA SER A 216 -6.81 -11.91 -7.28
C SER A 216 -7.49 -13.14 -6.63
N GLY A 217 -7.32 -14.34 -7.23
CA GLY A 217 -7.81 -15.60 -6.68
C GLY A 217 -7.16 -15.98 -5.35
N LEU A 218 -5.84 -15.73 -5.20
CA LEU A 218 -5.11 -15.95 -3.96
C LEU A 218 -5.69 -15.10 -2.81
N TYR A 219 -5.92 -13.81 -3.06
CA TYR A 219 -6.52 -12.91 -2.07
C TYR A 219 -7.97 -13.26 -1.75
N ALA A 220 -8.76 -13.69 -2.73
CA ALA A 220 -10.12 -14.16 -2.50
C ALA A 220 -10.16 -15.41 -1.60
N ALA A 221 -9.30 -16.39 -1.86
CA ALA A 221 -9.17 -17.60 -1.05
C ALA A 221 -8.71 -17.27 0.39
N TYR A 222 -7.72 -16.39 0.54
CA TYR A 222 -7.27 -15.88 1.84
C TYR A 222 -8.42 -15.23 2.60
N THR A 223 -9.18 -14.35 1.94
CA THR A 223 -10.31 -13.65 2.55
C THR A 223 -11.36 -14.63 3.06
N LYS A 224 -11.73 -15.61 2.24
CA LYS A 224 -12.68 -16.64 2.61
C LYS A 224 -12.20 -17.41 3.84
N ARG A 225 -10.98 -17.90 3.84
CA ARG A 225 -10.39 -18.62 4.98
C ARG A 225 -10.39 -17.76 6.26
N MET A 226 -9.94 -16.51 6.18
CA MET A 226 -9.88 -15.63 7.35
C MET A 226 -11.26 -15.33 7.92
N ARG A 227 -12.25 -15.13 7.07
CA ARG A 227 -13.63 -14.81 7.50
C ARG A 227 -14.36 -16.02 8.05
N GLU A 228 -14.23 -17.19 7.41
CA GLU A 228 -15.00 -18.40 7.75
C GLU A 228 -14.30 -19.23 8.84
N GLU A 229 -12.99 -19.42 8.77
CA GLU A 229 -12.26 -20.31 9.65
C GLU A 229 -11.64 -19.59 10.86
N VAL A 230 -11.07 -18.38 10.65
CA VAL A 230 -10.40 -17.63 11.71
C VAL A 230 -11.36 -16.65 12.39
N GLY A 231 -12.37 -16.15 11.66
CA GLY A 231 -13.37 -15.24 12.20
C GLY A 231 -13.02 -13.75 12.12
N VAL A 232 -11.96 -13.38 11.38
CA VAL A 232 -11.57 -11.99 11.15
C VAL A 232 -12.38 -11.43 9.97
N LYS A 233 -13.15 -10.37 10.21
CA LYS A 233 -14.08 -9.80 9.24
C LYS A 233 -13.50 -8.55 8.58
N PHE A 234 -13.04 -8.68 7.37
CA PHE A 234 -12.62 -7.60 6.47
C PHE A 234 -13.14 -7.88 5.05
N GLN A 235 -13.03 -6.92 4.16
CA GLN A 235 -13.32 -7.11 2.73
C GLN A 235 -12.04 -6.96 1.92
N THR A 236 -11.95 -7.73 0.84
CA THR A 236 -10.84 -7.62 -0.12
C THR A 236 -11.31 -6.96 -1.41
N VAL A 237 -10.52 -6.04 -1.93
CA VAL A 237 -10.77 -5.32 -3.17
C VAL A 237 -9.83 -5.82 -4.25
N VAL A 238 -10.40 -6.29 -5.34
CA VAL A 238 -9.69 -6.80 -6.53
C VAL A 238 -10.20 -6.08 -7.79
N TYR A 239 -9.49 -6.20 -8.89
CA TYR A 239 -9.89 -5.66 -10.19
C TYR A 239 -10.23 -6.78 -11.17
N GLY A 240 -11.36 -6.65 -11.87
CA GLY A 240 -11.71 -7.49 -13.02
C GLY A 240 -11.83 -9.00 -12.74
N LYS A 241 -12.02 -9.41 -11.48
CA LYS A 241 -12.11 -10.83 -11.07
C LYS A 241 -13.33 -11.10 -10.21
N ALA A 242 -14.32 -11.72 -10.78
CA ALA A 242 -15.46 -12.23 -10.03
C ALA A 242 -15.01 -13.41 -9.12
N ALA A 243 -15.30 -13.31 -7.83
CA ALA A 243 -14.99 -14.33 -6.84
C ALA A 243 -16.23 -14.99 -6.23
N ASP A 244 -17.43 -14.49 -6.54
CA ASP A 244 -18.72 -14.95 -6.01
C ASP A 244 -18.67 -15.20 -4.48
N TYR A 245 -18.20 -14.18 -3.77
CA TYR A 245 -18.06 -14.23 -2.33
C TYR A 245 -18.25 -12.84 -1.70
N GLU A 246 -19.12 -12.72 -0.70
CA GLU A 246 -19.49 -11.45 -0.03
C GLU A 246 -18.31 -10.65 0.55
N GLY A 247 -17.21 -11.32 0.85
CA GLY A 247 -15.97 -10.69 1.37
C GLY A 247 -15.08 -10.11 0.28
N VAL A 248 -15.41 -10.25 -1.01
CA VAL A 248 -14.58 -9.80 -2.12
C VAL A 248 -15.33 -8.81 -2.98
N VAL A 249 -14.77 -7.62 -3.14
CA VAL A 249 -15.30 -6.53 -3.96
C VAL A 249 -14.52 -6.50 -5.27
N ASN A 250 -15.21 -6.75 -6.38
CA ASN A 250 -14.64 -6.76 -7.72
C ASN A 250 -14.86 -5.41 -8.41
N VAL A 251 -13.81 -4.61 -8.53
CA VAL A 251 -13.85 -3.30 -9.21
C VAL A 251 -13.91 -3.49 -10.72
N LYS A 252 -14.89 -2.85 -11.37
CA LYS A 252 -15.11 -2.91 -12.83
C LYS A 252 -14.37 -1.84 -13.61
N ASN A 253 -14.37 -0.61 -13.10
CA ASN A 253 -13.92 0.56 -13.85
C ASN A 253 -12.39 0.60 -13.93
N ALA A 254 -11.89 0.77 -15.15
CA ALA A 254 -10.47 0.94 -15.42
C ALA A 254 -10.04 2.39 -15.17
N VAL A 255 -8.83 2.56 -14.67
CA VAL A 255 -8.11 3.84 -14.69
C VAL A 255 -7.49 4.03 -16.08
N THR A 256 -7.53 5.27 -16.59
CA THR A 256 -7.02 5.60 -17.94
C THR A 256 -5.78 6.49 -17.92
N ASP A 257 -5.27 6.83 -16.74
CA ASP A 257 -4.09 7.67 -16.58
C ASP A 257 -2.83 6.97 -17.12
N SER A 258 -2.04 7.69 -17.89
CA SER A 258 -0.77 7.18 -18.42
C SER A 258 0.20 6.86 -17.27
N GLY A 259 0.88 5.74 -17.38
CA GLY A 259 1.83 5.28 -16.35
C GLY A 259 1.19 4.55 -15.17
N TRP A 260 -0.13 4.38 -15.16
CA TRP A 260 -0.88 3.62 -14.16
C TRP A 260 -1.54 2.38 -14.77
N THR A 261 -1.69 1.34 -13.95
CA THR A 261 -2.46 0.16 -14.36
C THR A 261 -3.97 0.44 -14.31
N GLU A 262 -4.74 -0.22 -15.16
CA GLU A 262 -6.20 -0.17 -15.15
C GLU A 262 -6.78 -0.50 -13.77
N ALA A 263 -6.11 -1.36 -13.01
CA ALA A 263 -6.50 -1.78 -11.66
C ALA A 263 -6.30 -0.69 -10.58
N ALA A 264 -5.73 0.48 -10.89
CA ALA A 264 -5.35 1.46 -9.88
C ALA A 264 -6.53 2.02 -9.06
N LEU A 265 -7.77 1.93 -9.55
CA LEU A 265 -8.95 2.34 -8.78
C LEU A 265 -9.12 1.52 -7.48
N VAL A 266 -8.48 0.37 -7.38
CA VAL A 266 -8.43 -0.45 -6.15
C VAL A 266 -7.87 0.35 -4.96
N TYR A 267 -6.94 1.28 -5.15
CA TYR A 267 -6.44 2.13 -4.07
C TYR A 267 -7.58 2.90 -3.40
N TRP A 268 -8.35 3.65 -4.19
CA TRP A 268 -9.46 4.42 -3.68
C TRP A 268 -10.55 3.53 -3.07
N ALA A 269 -10.95 2.47 -3.77
CA ALA A 269 -11.97 1.54 -3.30
C ALA A 269 -11.59 0.88 -1.96
N THR A 270 -10.32 0.51 -1.79
CA THR A 270 -9.80 -0.03 -0.53
C THR A 270 -9.90 1.00 0.59
N GLY A 271 -9.52 2.25 0.33
CA GLY A 271 -9.65 3.34 1.30
C GLY A 271 -11.09 3.57 1.73
N VAL A 272 -12.01 3.64 0.77
CA VAL A 272 -13.45 3.85 1.02
C VAL A 272 -14.06 2.71 1.84
N ILE A 273 -13.74 1.47 1.52
CA ILE A 273 -14.23 0.31 2.26
C ILE A 273 -13.65 0.28 3.68
N ALA A 274 -12.35 0.58 3.83
CA ALA A 274 -11.72 0.65 5.14
C ALA A 274 -12.35 1.74 6.01
N GLY A 275 -12.60 2.92 5.44
CA GLY A 275 -13.14 4.08 6.16
C GLY A 275 -14.65 4.07 6.36
N CYS A 276 -15.39 3.18 5.70
CA CYS A 276 -16.84 3.12 5.81
C CYS A 276 -17.27 2.74 7.23
N ALA A 277 -18.09 3.56 7.87
CA ALA A 277 -18.62 3.26 9.18
C ALA A 277 -19.56 2.03 9.14
N VAL A 278 -19.63 1.28 10.25
CA VAL A 278 -20.43 0.02 10.33
C VAL A 278 -21.91 0.24 10.03
N ASN A 279 -22.44 1.42 10.34
CA ASN A 279 -23.83 1.81 10.12
C ASN A 279 -24.04 2.63 8.83
N ALA A 280 -23.05 2.67 7.95
CA ALA A 280 -23.11 3.42 6.70
C ALA A 280 -22.94 2.47 5.49
N SER A 281 -23.32 2.97 4.32
CA SER A 281 -23.11 2.31 3.04
C SER A 281 -22.30 3.21 2.11
N ASN A 282 -21.48 2.62 1.25
CA ASN A 282 -20.79 3.33 0.18
C ASN A 282 -21.64 3.42 -1.10
N THR A 283 -22.87 2.91 -1.11
CA THR A 283 -23.78 3.05 -2.26
C THR A 283 -23.99 4.53 -2.58
N ASN A 284 -23.90 4.88 -3.86
CA ASN A 284 -24.00 6.26 -4.36
C ASN A 284 -22.91 7.23 -3.85
N LYS A 285 -21.80 6.71 -3.30
CA LYS A 285 -20.67 7.56 -2.93
C LYS A 285 -20.02 8.13 -4.20
N LYS A 286 -19.83 9.45 -4.21
CA LYS A 286 -19.11 10.12 -5.30
C LYS A 286 -17.61 9.77 -5.22
N TYR A 287 -17.00 9.51 -6.37
CA TYR A 287 -15.54 9.42 -6.49
C TYR A 287 -14.91 10.78 -6.23
N ASP A 288 -14.04 10.86 -5.26
CA ASP A 288 -13.32 12.05 -4.80
C ASP A 288 -11.79 11.91 -4.93
N GLY A 289 -11.34 10.92 -5.72
CA GLY A 289 -9.93 10.66 -5.97
C GLY A 289 -9.36 11.44 -7.15
N GLU A 290 -8.10 11.19 -7.46
CA GLU A 290 -7.33 11.92 -8.46
C GLU A 290 -7.27 11.22 -9.83
N PHE A 291 -7.61 9.92 -9.91
CA PHE A 291 -7.56 9.18 -11.17
C PHE A 291 -8.67 9.56 -12.15
N THR A 292 -8.35 9.48 -13.43
CA THR A 292 -9.34 9.48 -14.50
C THR A 292 -9.91 8.08 -14.64
N VAL A 293 -11.20 7.94 -14.32
CA VAL A 293 -11.90 6.65 -14.33
C VAL A 293 -12.72 6.51 -15.59
N ASN A 294 -12.59 5.40 -16.30
CA ASN A 294 -13.46 5.08 -17.42
C ASN A 294 -14.89 4.84 -16.93
N THR A 295 -15.81 5.66 -17.38
CA THR A 295 -17.25 5.57 -17.07
C THR A 295 -18.13 5.46 -18.33
N ASP A 296 -17.51 5.19 -19.48
CA ASP A 296 -18.20 5.06 -20.78
C ASP A 296 -18.83 3.67 -20.92
N TYR A 297 -19.83 3.40 -20.08
CA TYR A 297 -20.60 2.17 -20.10
C TYR A 297 -22.02 2.45 -20.56
N THR A 298 -22.55 1.57 -21.43
CA THR A 298 -23.97 1.56 -21.77
C THR A 298 -24.79 1.05 -20.56
N GLN A 299 -26.06 1.43 -20.52
CA GLN A 299 -26.97 0.94 -19.46
C GLN A 299 -26.95 -0.58 -19.35
N LYS A 300 -26.98 -1.31 -20.49
CA LYS A 300 -26.92 -2.78 -20.49
C LYS A 300 -25.64 -3.33 -19.89
N GLN A 301 -24.50 -2.66 -20.06
CA GLN A 301 -23.23 -3.07 -19.43
C GLN A 301 -23.23 -2.82 -17.93
N LEU A 302 -23.86 -1.73 -17.47
CA LEU A 302 -24.02 -1.45 -16.04
C LEU A 302 -24.99 -2.43 -15.39
N GLU A 303 -26.11 -2.72 -16.02
CA GLU A 303 -27.08 -3.74 -15.54
C GLU A 303 -26.39 -5.11 -15.41
N LYS A 304 -25.55 -5.48 -16.40
CA LYS A 304 -24.78 -6.70 -16.34
C LYS A 304 -23.75 -6.67 -15.20
N ALA A 305 -23.02 -5.58 -15.03
CA ALA A 305 -22.06 -5.44 -13.95
C ALA A 305 -22.71 -5.60 -12.57
N ILE A 306 -23.88 -5.01 -12.36
CA ILE A 306 -24.66 -5.17 -11.13
C ILE A 306 -25.11 -6.63 -10.96
N SER A 307 -25.62 -7.25 -12.02
CA SER A 307 -26.01 -8.67 -12.00
C SER A 307 -24.85 -9.62 -11.71
N ASP A 308 -23.64 -9.25 -12.14
CA ASP A 308 -22.43 -10.01 -11.90
C ASP A 308 -21.77 -9.69 -10.52
N GLY A 309 -22.41 -8.82 -9.71
CA GLY A 309 -21.88 -8.40 -8.41
C GLY A 309 -20.63 -7.52 -8.49
N GLU A 310 -20.43 -6.81 -9.59
CA GLU A 310 -19.31 -5.92 -9.78
C GLU A 310 -19.55 -4.54 -9.16
N PHE A 311 -18.51 -3.98 -8.59
CA PHE A 311 -18.47 -2.61 -8.12
C PHE A 311 -18.20 -1.67 -9.30
N ALA A 312 -19.20 -0.88 -9.69
CA ALA A 312 -19.13 -0.06 -10.88
C ALA A 312 -19.51 1.39 -10.63
N PHE A 313 -18.75 2.32 -11.25
CA PHE A 313 -19.10 3.73 -11.35
C PHE A 313 -19.81 4.01 -12.67
N HIS A 314 -20.75 4.93 -12.62
CA HIS A 314 -21.35 5.51 -13.81
C HIS A 314 -21.43 7.05 -13.69
N ARG A 315 -21.57 7.71 -14.81
CA ARG A 315 -21.72 9.17 -14.86
C ARG A 315 -23.16 9.56 -14.58
N VAL A 316 -23.38 10.50 -13.66
CA VAL A 316 -24.68 11.10 -13.39
C VAL A 316 -24.68 12.57 -13.81
N GLY A 317 -25.42 12.91 -14.86
CA GLY A 317 -25.52 14.27 -15.38
C GLY A 317 -24.20 14.83 -15.93
N SER A 318 -24.09 16.17 -15.99
CA SER A 318 -22.86 16.85 -16.41
C SER A 318 -21.84 17.06 -15.30
N GLU A 319 -22.18 16.72 -14.06
CA GLU A 319 -21.38 17.02 -12.87
C GLU A 319 -21.03 15.75 -12.07
N GLY A 320 -20.05 15.00 -12.54
CA GLY A 320 -19.34 14.04 -11.70
C GLY A 320 -19.78 12.58 -11.81
N HIS A 321 -18.87 11.72 -11.34
CA HIS A 321 -19.03 10.27 -11.30
C HIS A 321 -19.75 9.89 -10.01
N GLN A 322 -20.84 9.16 -10.08
CA GLN A 322 -21.50 8.57 -8.93
C GLN A 322 -21.37 7.06 -8.93
N PHE A 323 -21.28 6.52 -7.75
CA PHE A 323 -21.23 5.11 -7.46
C PHE A 323 -22.65 4.49 -7.53
N SER A 324 -22.81 3.43 -8.29
CA SER A 324 -23.97 2.56 -8.18
C SER A 324 -23.50 1.11 -8.20
N GLY A 325 -23.22 0.59 -7.03
CA GLY A 325 -22.97 -0.82 -6.82
C GLY A 325 -23.84 -1.28 -5.68
N ASP A 326 -24.76 -2.17 -5.94
CA ASP A 326 -25.42 -2.92 -4.89
C ASP A 326 -24.47 -4.06 -4.52
N TYR A 327 -24.05 -4.11 -3.25
CA TYR A 327 -23.37 -5.29 -2.74
C TYR A 327 -24.40 -6.40 -2.74
N GLY A 328 -24.27 -7.34 -3.65
CA GLY A 328 -25.10 -8.52 -3.65
C GLY A 328 -25.10 -9.18 -2.28
N SER A 329 -26.09 -8.87 -1.48
CA SER A 329 -26.47 -9.62 -0.31
C SER A 329 -27.32 -10.77 -0.81
N GLY A 330 -26.67 -11.90 -1.12
CA GLY A 330 -27.35 -13.18 -1.20
C GLY A 330 -27.27 -13.86 0.16
#